data_65bef58e08c9e60d8748b8a5f5ce0524
#
_entry.id   65bef58e08c9e60d8748b8a5f5ce0524
#
_cell.length_a   1.000
_cell.length_b   1.000
_cell.length_c   1.000
_cell.angle_alpha   90.00
_cell.angle_beta   90.00
_cell.angle_gamma   90.00
#
_symmetry.space_group_name_H-M   'P 1'
#
loop_
_entity.id
_entity.type
_entity.pdbx_description
1 polymer ?
#
loop_
_entity_poly.entity_id
_entity_poly.type
_entity_poly.pdbx_seq_one_letter_code
_entity_poly.pdbx_strand_id
1 'polypeptide(L)'
;MPQRKAVVFCSASYDIDPKYNEAAREVVRALHAYGWALVSGGSFRGTMGVIAGEMENLGGSHIGVLPRFMKGLEYPRLTELVWTDTMAERKERMREGTSAAIALPGGIGTLDEFIESLVLVKLGRYAGKLLVLNVDGFFEPFKALLDHYVAAGMLTPADRSLIIFADSSEALKDHLK
;
A
#
# COMPACT_ATOMS: atom_id res chain seq x y z
N MET A 1 -22.29 -4.10 7.93
CA MET A 1 -20.92 -4.60 8.13
C MET A 1 -19.97 -3.40 8.13
N PRO A 2 -18.88 -3.38 8.91
CA PRO A 2 -17.91 -2.30 8.85
C PRO A 2 -17.31 -2.22 7.45
N GLN A 3 -16.99 -1.00 7.00
CA GLN A 3 -16.38 -0.76 5.71
C GLN A 3 -15.01 -1.45 5.63
N ARG A 4 -14.75 -2.22 4.56
CA ARG A 4 -13.43 -2.80 4.32
C ARG A 4 -12.40 -1.69 4.09
N LYS A 5 -11.16 -1.90 4.54
CA LYS A 5 -10.06 -0.96 4.40
C LYS A 5 -8.88 -1.63 3.72
N ALA A 6 -8.20 -0.90 2.83
CA ALA A 6 -6.91 -1.32 2.28
C ALA A 6 -5.86 -0.28 2.63
N VAL A 7 -4.72 -0.72 3.17
CA VAL A 7 -3.54 0.14 3.27
C VAL A 7 -2.77 0.11 1.96
N VAL A 8 -2.39 1.29 1.46
CA VAL A 8 -1.63 1.47 0.22
C VAL A 8 -0.31 2.14 0.53
N PHE A 9 0.77 1.45 0.20
CA PHE A 9 2.15 1.93 0.29
C PHE A 9 2.62 2.37 -1.10
N CYS A 10 3.15 3.58 -1.23
CA CYS A 10 3.53 4.15 -2.52
C CYS A 10 4.61 5.22 -2.40
N SER A 11 5.05 5.76 -3.53
CA SER A 11 6.13 6.73 -3.60
C SER A 11 5.78 8.09 -2.99
N ALA A 12 6.78 8.71 -2.34
CA ALA A 12 6.75 10.13 -1.96
C ALA A 12 7.49 11.02 -3.00
N SER A 13 8.05 10.44 -4.06
CA SER A 13 8.79 11.16 -5.09
C SER A 13 7.85 11.78 -6.13
N TYR A 14 8.22 12.97 -6.60
CA TYR A 14 7.54 13.66 -7.71
C TYR A 14 8.12 13.27 -9.07
N ASP A 15 9.42 12.98 -9.12
CA ASP A 15 10.14 12.69 -10.36
C ASP A 15 10.11 11.18 -10.63
N ILE A 16 8.94 10.71 -11.06
CA ILE A 16 8.71 9.32 -11.48
C ILE A 16 7.94 9.30 -12.79
N ASP A 17 8.01 8.18 -13.51
CA ASP A 17 7.24 7.99 -14.74
C ASP A 17 5.73 8.14 -14.43
N PRO A 18 5.00 9.02 -15.17
CA PRO A 18 3.57 9.24 -14.98
C PRO A 18 2.69 7.98 -15.00
N LYS A 19 3.14 6.92 -15.69
CA LYS A 19 2.43 5.63 -15.75
C LYS A 19 2.18 5.03 -14.36
N TYR A 20 3.11 5.21 -13.41
CA TYR A 20 2.94 4.70 -12.04
C TYR A 20 1.84 5.44 -11.29
N ASN A 21 1.73 6.74 -11.50
CA ASN A 21 0.66 7.54 -10.91
C ASN A 21 -0.71 7.19 -11.52
N GLU A 22 -0.78 6.92 -12.83
CA GLU A 22 -2.03 6.51 -13.46
C GLU A 22 -2.48 5.13 -12.96
N ALA A 23 -1.58 4.17 -12.88
CA ALA A 23 -1.87 2.87 -12.30
C ALA A 23 -2.34 2.97 -10.83
N ALA A 24 -1.76 3.89 -10.06
CA ALA A 24 -2.19 4.18 -8.69
C ALA A 24 -3.63 4.71 -8.63
N ARG A 25 -4.02 5.63 -9.54
CA ARG A 25 -5.41 6.11 -9.65
C ARG A 25 -6.38 4.98 -9.97
N GLU A 26 -6.01 4.09 -10.89
CA GLU A 26 -6.86 2.94 -11.25
C GLU A 26 -7.11 2.01 -10.05
N VAL A 27 -6.10 1.78 -9.21
CA VAL A 27 -6.27 1.01 -7.96
C VAL A 27 -7.23 1.72 -7.01
N VAL A 28 -7.10 3.04 -6.84
CA VAL A 28 -8.02 3.83 -5.99
C VAL A 28 -9.45 3.80 -6.52
N ARG A 29 -9.65 3.94 -7.83
CA ARG A 29 -10.97 3.79 -8.47
C ARG A 29 -11.59 2.43 -8.17
N ALA A 30 -10.79 1.36 -8.22
CA ALA A 30 -11.25 0.01 -7.90
C ALA A 30 -11.62 -0.13 -6.41
N LEU A 31 -10.78 0.37 -5.50
CA LEU A 31 -11.09 0.37 -4.06
C LEU A 31 -12.42 1.08 -3.79
N HIS A 32 -12.61 2.28 -4.34
CA HIS A 32 -13.84 3.03 -4.19
C HIS A 32 -15.05 2.28 -4.77
N ALA A 33 -14.94 1.74 -5.99
CA ALA A 33 -16.02 1.02 -6.67
C ALA A 33 -16.49 -0.22 -5.89
N TYR A 34 -15.59 -0.87 -5.14
CA TYR A 34 -15.92 -1.99 -4.26
C TYR A 34 -16.23 -1.58 -2.81
N GLY A 35 -16.36 -0.29 -2.54
CA GLY A 35 -16.75 0.23 -1.22
C GLY A 35 -15.67 0.17 -0.16
N TRP A 36 -14.39 0.09 -0.54
CA TRP A 36 -13.28 0.10 0.40
C TRP A 36 -12.86 1.51 0.79
N ALA A 37 -12.46 1.69 2.04
CA ALA A 37 -11.73 2.89 2.45
C ALA A 37 -10.24 2.73 2.16
N LEU A 38 -9.60 3.84 1.76
CA LEU A 38 -8.16 3.95 1.59
C LEU A 38 -7.49 4.30 2.92
N VAL A 39 -6.43 3.58 3.29
CA VAL A 39 -5.48 3.97 4.33
C VAL A 39 -4.13 4.23 3.68
N SER A 40 -3.47 5.32 4.02
CA SER A 40 -2.14 5.63 3.47
C SER A 40 -1.27 6.40 4.47
N GLY A 41 -0.02 6.68 4.07
CA GLY A 41 0.86 7.58 4.81
C GLY A 41 0.37 9.02 4.94
N GLY A 42 -0.75 9.37 4.33
CA GLY A 42 -1.48 10.61 4.56
C GLY A 42 -0.83 11.89 4.05
N SER A 43 0.30 11.83 3.34
CA SER A 43 1.01 12.99 2.82
C SER A 43 0.47 13.44 1.45
N PHE A 44 0.64 14.74 1.17
CA PHE A 44 0.38 15.29 -0.17
C PHE A 44 1.50 14.99 -1.18
N ARG A 45 2.63 14.39 -0.75
CA ARG A 45 3.82 14.20 -1.58
C ARG A 45 3.69 13.02 -2.55
N GLY A 46 4.18 13.22 -3.78
CA GLY A 46 4.32 12.17 -4.79
C GLY A 46 3.02 11.40 -5.05
N THR A 47 3.14 10.10 -5.22
CA THR A 47 1.98 9.21 -5.45
C THR A 47 1.00 9.21 -4.28
N MET A 48 1.45 9.47 -3.02
CA MET A 48 0.51 9.62 -1.90
C MET A 48 -0.49 10.75 -2.13
N GLY A 49 -0.04 11.91 -2.64
CA GLY A 49 -0.93 13.01 -3.01
C GLY A 49 -1.86 12.66 -4.17
N VAL A 50 -1.36 11.87 -5.13
CA VAL A 50 -2.16 11.39 -6.28
C VAL A 50 -3.32 10.50 -5.84
N ILE A 51 -3.05 9.49 -5.01
CA ILE A 51 -4.10 8.58 -4.50
C ILE A 51 -5.08 9.30 -3.57
N ALA A 52 -4.60 10.28 -2.80
CA ALA A 52 -5.45 11.10 -1.94
C ALA A 52 -6.41 11.96 -2.77
N GLY A 53 -5.91 12.66 -3.78
CA GLY A 53 -6.74 13.47 -4.68
C GLY A 53 -7.74 12.64 -5.48
N GLU A 54 -7.35 11.46 -5.94
CA GLU A 54 -8.28 10.56 -6.64
C GLU A 54 -9.41 10.09 -5.72
N MET A 55 -9.10 9.66 -4.49
CA MET A 55 -10.12 9.22 -3.52
C MET A 55 -11.06 10.38 -3.13
N GLU A 56 -10.53 11.59 -2.94
CA GLU A 56 -11.32 12.80 -2.71
C GLU A 56 -12.29 13.09 -3.87
N ASN A 57 -11.79 13.06 -5.11
CA ASN A 57 -12.63 13.32 -6.31
C ASN A 57 -13.77 12.32 -6.44
N LEU A 58 -13.58 11.10 -5.98
CA LEU A 58 -14.61 10.06 -5.96
C LEU A 58 -15.56 10.17 -4.76
N GLY A 59 -15.33 11.09 -3.83
CA GLY A 59 -16.10 11.20 -2.58
C GLY A 59 -15.90 10.02 -1.63
N GLY A 60 -14.78 9.31 -1.76
CA GLY A 60 -14.46 8.13 -0.96
C GLY A 60 -13.82 8.46 0.39
N SER A 61 -13.72 7.45 1.25
CA SER A 61 -13.10 7.57 2.57
C SER A 61 -11.59 7.35 2.50
N HIS A 62 -10.81 8.30 3.04
CA HIS A 62 -9.36 8.22 3.10
C HIS A 62 -8.83 8.55 4.51
N ILE A 63 -8.18 7.58 5.12
CA ILE A 63 -7.52 7.70 6.43
C ILE A 63 -6.03 7.88 6.19
N GLY A 64 -5.48 9.01 6.62
CA GLY A 64 -4.04 9.29 6.58
C GLY A 64 -3.40 9.07 7.94
N VAL A 65 -2.22 8.47 7.97
CA VAL A 65 -1.46 8.24 9.21
C VAL A 65 -0.09 8.88 9.09
N LEU A 66 0.17 9.94 9.90
CA LEU A 66 1.44 10.66 9.91
C LEU A 66 2.05 10.74 11.30
N PRO A 67 3.38 10.64 11.41
CA PRO A 67 4.05 10.96 12.65
C PRO A 67 4.10 12.49 12.85
N ARG A 68 4.02 12.95 14.10
CA ARG A 68 3.95 14.37 14.45
C ARG A 68 5.14 15.20 13.94
N PHE A 69 6.32 14.57 13.80
CA PHE A 69 7.49 15.26 13.24
C PHE A 69 7.39 15.56 11.73
N MET A 70 6.38 14.97 11.03
CA MET A 70 6.05 15.24 9.63
C MET A 70 4.89 16.23 9.48
N LYS A 71 4.49 16.92 10.56
CA LYS A 71 3.44 17.94 10.52
C LYS A 71 3.73 19.01 9.46
N GLY A 72 2.70 19.32 8.67
CA GLY A 72 2.79 20.22 7.51
C GLY A 72 2.92 19.48 6.18
N LEU A 73 3.03 18.15 6.20
CA LEU A 73 3.04 17.30 4.99
C LEU A 73 1.73 16.56 4.76
N GLU A 74 0.76 16.71 5.67
CA GLU A 74 -0.55 16.06 5.56
C GLU A 74 -1.34 16.53 4.33
N TYR A 75 -2.01 15.61 3.67
CA TYR A 75 -2.96 15.95 2.62
C TYR A 75 -4.17 16.69 3.23
N PRO A 76 -4.60 17.85 2.67
CA PRO A 76 -5.50 18.77 3.38
C PRO A 76 -6.94 18.26 3.52
N ARG A 77 -7.35 17.27 2.73
CA ARG A 77 -8.75 16.78 2.67
C ARG A 77 -8.87 15.29 2.94
N LEU A 78 -8.11 14.79 3.91
CA LEU A 78 -8.31 13.46 4.44
C LEU A 78 -9.66 13.38 5.17
N THR A 79 -10.35 12.24 5.04
CA THR A 79 -11.57 11.98 5.83
C THR A 79 -11.23 11.86 7.31
N GLU A 80 -10.08 11.26 7.60
CA GLU A 80 -9.53 11.10 8.95
C GLU A 80 -8.00 11.24 8.92
N LEU A 81 -7.45 11.92 9.91
CA LEU A 81 -6.01 12.06 10.11
C LEU A 81 -5.63 11.51 11.48
N VAL A 82 -4.77 10.50 11.47
CA VAL A 82 -4.23 9.86 12.68
C VAL A 82 -2.78 10.30 12.87
N TRP A 83 -2.51 10.94 14.02
CA TRP A 83 -1.15 11.31 14.41
C TRP A 83 -0.50 10.23 15.26
N THR A 84 0.78 9.96 14.98
CA THR A 84 1.60 9.03 15.74
C THR A 84 2.89 9.71 16.22
N ASP A 85 3.60 9.10 17.17
CA ASP A 85 4.83 9.67 17.70
C ASP A 85 6.08 9.06 17.06
N THR A 86 5.99 7.82 16.58
CA THR A 86 7.10 7.09 15.95
C THR A 86 6.72 6.50 14.59
N MET A 87 7.75 6.13 13.80
CA MET A 87 7.53 5.41 12.54
C MET A 87 7.01 3.99 12.79
N ALA A 88 7.38 3.36 13.89
CA ALA A 88 6.88 2.02 14.25
C ALA A 88 5.37 2.08 14.54
N GLU A 89 4.94 3.01 15.37
CA GLU A 89 3.52 3.26 15.65
C GLU A 89 2.75 3.61 14.37
N ARG A 90 3.33 4.44 13.49
CA ARG A 90 2.71 4.79 12.21
C ARG A 90 2.40 3.56 11.39
N LYS A 91 3.38 2.67 11.19
CA LYS A 91 3.20 1.44 10.40
C LYS A 91 2.15 0.51 11.01
N GLU A 92 2.12 0.39 12.33
CA GLU A 92 1.09 -0.35 13.05
C GLU A 92 -0.30 0.22 12.79
N ARG A 93 -0.48 1.54 13.00
CA ARG A 93 -1.76 2.24 12.78
C ARG A 93 -2.23 2.19 11.33
N MET A 94 -1.31 2.25 10.36
CA MET A 94 -1.65 2.12 8.95
C MET A 94 -2.28 0.75 8.62
N ARG A 95 -1.84 -0.32 9.26
CA ARG A 95 -2.38 -1.68 9.04
C ARG A 95 -3.63 -1.99 9.87
N GLU A 96 -3.89 -1.23 10.92
CA GLU A 96 -4.97 -1.52 11.87
C GLU A 96 -6.35 -1.60 11.19
N GLY A 97 -7.00 -2.75 11.32
CA GLY A 97 -8.33 -3.00 10.74
C GLY A 97 -8.37 -3.02 9.22
N THR A 98 -7.24 -3.13 8.54
CA THR A 98 -7.19 -3.30 7.09
C THR A 98 -7.28 -4.77 6.68
N SER A 99 -7.93 -5.04 5.55
CA SER A 99 -8.10 -6.37 4.98
C SER A 99 -7.14 -6.66 3.83
N ALA A 100 -6.40 -5.65 3.37
CA ALA A 100 -5.36 -5.77 2.37
C ALA A 100 -4.26 -4.73 2.58
N ALA A 101 -3.02 -5.12 2.28
CA ALA A 101 -1.86 -4.26 2.14
C ALA A 101 -1.38 -4.30 0.69
N ILE A 102 -1.37 -3.14 0.04
CA ILE A 102 -1.10 -3.01 -1.38
C ILE A 102 0.18 -2.18 -1.55
N ALA A 103 1.22 -2.77 -2.15
CA ALA A 103 2.40 -2.03 -2.58
C ALA A 103 2.24 -1.58 -4.04
N LEU A 104 2.28 -0.29 -4.26
CA LEU A 104 2.43 0.33 -5.58
C LEU A 104 3.91 0.63 -5.83
N PRO A 105 4.33 0.89 -7.06
CA PRO A 105 5.69 1.35 -7.33
C PRO A 105 6.08 2.48 -6.40
N GLY A 106 7.21 2.30 -5.69
CA GLY A 106 7.65 3.21 -4.64
C GLY A 106 9.09 2.97 -4.22
N GLY A 107 9.55 3.71 -3.25
CA GLY A 107 10.93 3.66 -2.77
C GLY A 107 11.12 2.73 -1.57
N ILE A 108 12.20 2.99 -0.83
CA ILE A 108 12.58 2.19 0.34
C ILE A 108 11.49 2.20 1.43
N GLY A 109 10.78 3.32 1.62
CA GLY A 109 9.67 3.38 2.58
C GLY A 109 8.54 2.41 2.22
N THR A 110 8.17 2.35 0.94
CA THR A 110 7.17 1.39 0.43
C THR A 110 7.62 -0.06 0.69
N LEU A 111 8.89 -0.35 0.44
CA LEU A 111 9.45 -1.68 0.66
C LEU A 111 9.48 -2.03 2.16
N ASP A 112 9.93 -1.12 3.03
CA ASP A 112 9.94 -1.30 4.49
C ASP A 112 8.54 -1.63 5.04
N GLU A 113 7.54 -0.83 4.67
CA GLU A 113 6.15 -1.01 5.09
C GLU A 113 5.56 -2.34 4.61
N PHE A 114 5.86 -2.72 3.37
CA PHE A 114 5.35 -3.96 2.78
C PHE A 114 6.05 -5.20 3.37
N ILE A 115 7.38 -5.17 3.54
CA ILE A 115 8.14 -6.28 4.15
C ILE A 115 7.71 -6.51 5.59
N GLU A 116 7.50 -5.45 6.37
CA GLU A 116 6.97 -5.59 7.74
C GLU A 116 5.58 -6.24 7.71
N SER A 117 4.72 -5.87 6.77
CA SER A 117 3.40 -6.50 6.60
C SER A 117 3.53 -7.99 6.27
N LEU A 118 4.46 -8.37 5.39
CA LEU A 118 4.75 -9.77 5.07
C LEU A 118 5.20 -10.55 6.32
N VAL A 119 6.12 -9.99 7.09
CA VAL A 119 6.60 -10.62 8.34
C VAL A 119 5.43 -10.83 9.30
N LEU A 120 4.54 -9.86 9.45
CA LEU A 120 3.40 -9.96 10.35
C LEU A 120 2.34 -10.96 9.86
N VAL A 121 2.10 -11.09 8.56
CA VAL A 121 1.23 -12.16 8.01
C VAL A 121 1.84 -13.53 8.29
N LYS A 122 3.13 -13.69 8.02
CA LYS A 122 3.86 -14.95 8.32
C LYS A 122 3.78 -15.35 9.80
N LEU A 123 3.80 -14.38 10.70
CA LEU A 123 3.71 -14.59 12.16
C LEU A 123 2.26 -14.68 12.67
N GLY A 124 1.26 -14.62 11.80
CA GLY A 124 -0.16 -14.63 12.20
C GLY A 124 -0.60 -13.38 12.98
N ARG A 125 0.11 -12.26 12.82
CA ARG A 125 -0.18 -10.98 13.48
C ARG A 125 -0.89 -9.97 12.59
N TYR A 126 -1.03 -10.26 11.30
CA TYR A 126 -1.81 -9.51 10.34
C TYR A 126 -2.52 -10.47 9.41
N ALA A 127 -3.80 -10.25 9.14
CA ALA A 127 -4.63 -11.15 8.34
C ALA A 127 -4.98 -10.58 6.95
N GLY A 128 -4.45 -9.40 6.60
CA GLY A 128 -4.71 -8.77 5.31
C GLY A 128 -4.01 -9.47 4.15
N LYS A 129 -4.65 -9.46 2.97
CA LYS A 129 -4.02 -9.92 1.73
C LYS A 129 -2.81 -9.05 1.39
N LEU A 130 -1.74 -9.64 0.87
CA LEU A 130 -0.54 -8.93 0.44
C LEU A 130 -0.52 -8.84 -1.08
N LEU A 131 -0.74 -7.64 -1.62
CA LEU A 131 -0.84 -7.38 -3.05
C LEU A 131 0.28 -6.46 -3.50
N VAL A 132 0.92 -6.77 -4.61
CA VAL A 132 1.97 -5.96 -5.25
C VAL A 132 1.53 -5.63 -6.67
N LEU A 133 1.44 -4.35 -6.99
CA LEU A 133 1.17 -3.89 -8.34
C LEU A 133 2.48 -3.79 -9.13
N ASN A 134 2.75 -4.79 -9.96
CA ASN A 134 3.99 -4.94 -10.72
C ASN A 134 3.88 -4.30 -12.11
N VAL A 135 3.43 -3.04 -12.16
CA VAL A 135 3.32 -2.30 -13.42
C VAL A 135 4.66 -2.27 -14.14
N ASP A 136 4.64 -2.71 -15.39
CA ASP A 136 5.80 -2.67 -16.30
C ASP A 136 7.05 -3.34 -15.69
N GLY A 137 6.83 -4.38 -14.86
CA GLY A 137 7.92 -5.13 -14.22
C GLY A 137 8.68 -4.38 -13.13
N PHE A 138 8.12 -3.29 -12.58
CA PHE A 138 8.80 -2.49 -11.55
C PHE A 138 9.32 -3.33 -10.37
N PHE A 139 8.57 -4.34 -9.95
CA PHE A 139 8.92 -5.21 -8.83
C PHE A 139 9.60 -6.53 -9.24
N GLU A 140 10.00 -6.72 -10.52
CA GLU A 140 10.74 -7.94 -10.91
C GLU A 140 12.03 -8.17 -10.12
N PRO A 141 12.86 -7.11 -9.79
CA PRO A 141 14.02 -7.31 -8.92
C PRO A 141 13.65 -7.79 -7.50
N PHE A 142 12.53 -7.30 -6.95
CA PHE A 142 12.05 -7.73 -5.64
C PHE A 142 11.55 -9.17 -5.68
N LYS A 143 10.81 -9.54 -6.72
CA LYS A 143 10.36 -10.91 -6.96
C LYS A 143 11.53 -11.87 -7.09
N ALA A 144 12.55 -11.51 -7.87
CA ALA A 144 13.77 -12.28 -8.03
C ALA A 144 14.53 -12.46 -6.69
N LEU A 145 14.58 -11.42 -5.83
CA LEU A 145 15.17 -11.52 -4.51
C LEU A 145 14.43 -12.54 -3.62
N LEU A 146 13.10 -12.51 -3.62
CA LEU A 146 12.30 -13.48 -2.86
C LEU A 146 12.49 -14.91 -3.38
N ASP A 147 12.55 -15.09 -4.69
CA ASP A 147 12.78 -16.39 -5.32
C ASP A 147 14.19 -16.92 -5.01
N HIS A 148 15.20 -16.04 -4.96
CA HIS A 148 16.54 -16.37 -4.47
C HIS A 148 16.53 -16.82 -3.00
N TYR A 149 15.75 -16.17 -2.13
CA TYR A 149 15.62 -16.58 -0.73
C TYR A 149 14.96 -17.95 -0.60
N VAL A 150 14.00 -18.28 -1.46
CA VAL A 150 13.43 -19.63 -1.50
C VAL A 150 14.48 -20.64 -1.92
N ALA A 151 15.23 -20.37 -2.99
CA ALA A 151 16.29 -21.27 -3.46
C ALA A 151 17.41 -21.48 -2.44
N ALA A 152 17.72 -20.45 -1.65
CA ALA A 152 18.74 -20.49 -0.58
C ALA A 152 18.20 -21.10 0.74
N GLY A 153 16.91 -21.45 0.83
CA GLY A 153 16.30 -22.00 2.04
C GLY A 153 16.02 -20.97 3.14
N MET A 154 16.10 -19.67 2.83
CA MET A 154 15.86 -18.57 3.78
C MET A 154 14.38 -18.13 3.83
N LEU A 155 13.60 -18.51 2.84
CA LEU A 155 12.15 -18.28 2.76
C LEU A 155 11.48 -19.58 2.32
N THR A 156 10.36 -19.94 2.93
CA THR A 156 9.63 -21.12 2.48
C THR A 156 8.81 -20.80 1.21
N PRO A 157 8.55 -21.79 0.32
CA PRO A 157 7.62 -21.59 -0.79
C PRO A 157 6.22 -21.14 -0.34
N ALA A 158 5.76 -21.62 0.82
CA ALA A 158 4.48 -21.23 1.40
C ALA A 158 4.48 -19.73 1.78
N ASP A 159 5.51 -19.24 2.46
CA ASP A 159 5.63 -17.83 2.81
C ASP A 159 5.75 -16.95 1.55
N ARG A 160 6.49 -17.41 0.52
CA ARG A 160 6.61 -16.73 -0.76
C ARG A 160 5.24 -16.58 -1.46
N SER A 161 4.39 -17.59 -1.35
CA SER A 161 3.05 -17.59 -1.95
C SER A 161 2.05 -16.65 -1.27
N LEU A 162 2.37 -16.11 -0.09
CA LEU A 162 1.55 -15.09 0.58
C LEU A 162 1.47 -13.78 -0.21
N ILE A 163 2.46 -13.51 -1.07
CA ILE A 163 2.51 -12.29 -1.87
C ILE A 163 1.90 -12.56 -3.25
N ILE A 164 0.88 -11.80 -3.57
CA ILE A 164 0.23 -11.80 -4.88
C ILE A 164 0.80 -10.67 -5.72
N PHE A 165 1.49 -10.99 -6.81
CA PHE A 165 1.95 -10.01 -7.79
C PHE A 165 0.92 -9.90 -8.90
N ALA A 166 0.45 -8.68 -9.14
CA ALA A 166 -0.48 -8.35 -10.22
C ALA A 166 0.24 -7.45 -11.23
N ASP A 167 0.34 -7.87 -12.48
CA ASP A 167 1.07 -7.14 -13.53
C ASP A 167 0.30 -5.94 -14.09
N SER A 168 -0.96 -5.77 -13.67
CA SER A 168 -1.80 -4.64 -14.04
C SER A 168 -2.80 -4.31 -12.92
N SER A 169 -3.32 -3.08 -12.94
CA SER A 169 -4.42 -2.67 -12.06
C SER A 169 -5.67 -3.52 -12.25
N GLU A 170 -5.95 -3.98 -13.49
CA GLU A 170 -7.08 -4.86 -13.78
C GLU A 170 -6.92 -6.22 -13.09
N ALA A 171 -5.72 -6.84 -13.17
CA ALA A 171 -5.43 -8.09 -12.47
C ALA A 171 -5.53 -7.93 -10.94
N LEU A 172 -5.11 -6.77 -10.41
CA LEU A 172 -5.19 -6.49 -8.98
C LEU A 172 -6.64 -6.38 -8.49
N LYS A 173 -7.55 -5.81 -9.30
CA LYS A 173 -8.98 -5.64 -8.96
C LYS A 173 -9.65 -6.98 -8.60
N ASP A 174 -9.26 -8.08 -9.24
CA ASP A 174 -9.86 -9.39 -8.97
C ASP A 174 -9.64 -9.86 -7.53
N HIS A 175 -8.62 -9.37 -6.87
CA HIS A 175 -8.31 -9.67 -5.48
C HIS A 175 -9.01 -8.75 -4.47
N LEU A 176 -9.72 -7.70 -4.95
CA LEU A 176 -10.46 -6.73 -4.13
C LEU A 176 -11.96 -7.02 -4.06
N LYS A 177 -12.45 -7.95 -4.84
CA LYS A 177 -13.88 -8.36 -4.87
C LYS A 177 -14.35 -9.05 -3.60
#